data_dbda9005cbdc7bfde678e3c9f31fb2ec
#
_entry.id   dbda9005cbdc7bfde678e3c9f31fb2ec
#
_cell.length_a   1.000
_cell.length_b   1.000
_cell.length_c   1.000
_cell.angle_alpha   90.00
_cell.angle_beta   90.00
_cell.angle_gamma   90.00
#
_symmetry.space_group_name_H-M   'P 1'
#
loop_
_entity.id
_entity.type
_entity.pdbx_description
1 polymer ?
#
loop_
_entity_poly.entity_id
_entity_poly.type
_entity_poly.pdbx_seq_one_letter_code
_entity_poly.pdbx_strand_id
1 'polypeptide(L)'
;FKDGLQVDRRLARLCPEDPLVHYNLACSFSLTEEFRKSAHALRKAIQRGYRDFDHLRRDNDLEPLRQTDLYAAIEQEIAELEAETD
;
A
#
# COMPACT_ATOMS: atom_id res chain seq x y z
N PHE A 1 15.18 7.44 1.86
CA PHE A 1 13.89 7.06 1.32
C PHE A 1 13.69 7.53 -0.13
N LYS A 2 14.26 8.68 -0.50
CA LYS A 2 14.08 9.20 -1.86
C LYS A 2 14.67 8.28 -2.92
N ASP A 3 15.83 7.71 -2.66
CA ASP A 3 16.46 6.77 -3.60
C ASP A 3 15.65 5.48 -3.74
N GLY A 4 15.16 4.95 -2.61
CA GLY A 4 14.31 3.78 -2.61
C GLY A 4 12.99 4.04 -3.34
N LEU A 5 12.43 5.24 -3.20
CA LEU A 5 11.19 5.63 -3.87
C LEU A 5 11.35 5.61 -5.38
N GLN A 6 12.49 6.10 -5.91
CA GLN A 6 12.73 6.08 -7.36
C GLN A 6 12.84 4.65 -7.89
N VAL A 7 13.50 3.77 -7.15
CA VAL A 7 13.59 2.35 -7.52
C VAL A 7 12.21 1.71 -7.50
N ASP A 8 11.42 1.97 -6.47
CA ASP A 8 10.08 1.41 -6.35
C ASP A 8 9.18 1.85 -7.49
N ARG A 9 9.25 3.11 -7.89
CA ARG A 9 8.47 3.62 -9.03
C ARG A 9 8.85 2.93 -10.34
N ARG A 10 10.15 2.72 -10.55
CA ARG A 10 10.63 2.02 -11.74
C ARG A 10 10.12 0.59 -11.78
N LEU A 11 10.20 -0.11 -10.65
CA LEU A 11 9.72 -1.48 -10.55
C LEU A 11 8.21 -1.55 -10.79
N ALA A 12 7.44 -0.58 -10.29
CA ALA A 12 6.00 -0.54 -10.50
C ALA A 12 5.65 -0.38 -11.98
N ARG A 13 6.47 0.35 -12.74
CA ARG A 13 6.26 0.49 -14.20
C ARG A 13 6.59 -0.78 -14.95
N LEU A 14 7.65 -1.49 -14.52
CA LEU A 14 8.12 -2.72 -15.19
C LEU A 14 7.28 -3.92 -14.81
N CYS A 15 6.76 -3.95 -13.58
CA CYS A 15 6.00 -5.08 -13.05
C CYS A 15 4.66 -4.61 -12.47
N PRO A 16 3.75 -4.06 -13.30
CA PRO A 16 2.51 -3.46 -12.79
C PRO A 16 1.55 -4.48 -12.18
N GLU A 17 1.75 -5.76 -12.43
CA GLU A 17 0.90 -6.82 -11.89
C GLU A 17 1.43 -7.39 -10.57
N ASP A 18 2.62 -6.98 -10.12
CA ASP A 18 3.20 -7.51 -8.89
C ASP A 18 2.69 -6.74 -7.68
N PRO A 19 1.88 -7.38 -6.81
CA PRO A 19 1.32 -6.68 -5.65
C PRO A 19 2.38 -6.20 -4.66
N LEU A 20 3.51 -6.90 -4.53
CA LEU A 20 4.57 -6.51 -3.60
C LEU A 20 5.27 -5.23 -4.04
N VAL A 21 5.41 -5.03 -5.35
CA VAL A 21 6.00 -3.80 -5.88
C VAL A 21 5.15 -2.60 -5.48
N HIS A 22 3.84 -2.71 -5.66
CA HIS A 22 2.92 -1.63 -5.27
C HIS A 22 2.88 -1.43 -3.77
N TYR A 23 2.96 -2.51 -3.00
CA TYR A 23 3.00 -2.43 -1.54
C TYR A 23 4.26 -1.67 -1.07
N ASN A 24 5.42 -2.02 -1.61
CA ASN A 24 6.68 -1.36 -1.27
C ASN A 24 6.64 0.12 -1.64
N LEU A 25 6.05 0.45 -2.78
CA LEU A 25 5.89 1.84 -3.20
C LEU A 25 5.00 2.61 -2.23
N ALA A 26 3.93 1.98 -1.75
CA ALA A 26 3.05 2.59 -0.76
C ALA A 26 3.81 2.90 0.53
N CYS A 27 4.68 1.99 0.98
CA CYS A 27 5.49 2.21 2.17
C CYS A 27 6.42 3.40 2.00
N SER A 28 7.09 3.49 0.83
CA SER A 28 8.00 4.60 0.54
C SER A 28 7.26 5.94 0.53
N PHE A 29 6.09 5.99 -0.09
CA PHE A 29 5.28 7.21 -0.11
C PHE A 29 4.78 7.59 1.29
N SER A 30 4.43 6.60 2.11
CA SER A 30 4.00 6.83 3.49
C SER A 30 5.12 7.50 4.31
N LEU A 31 6.35 6.99 4.17
CA LEU A 31 7.50 7.51 4.90
C LEU A 31 7.91 8.91 4.43
N THR A 32 7.61 9.27 3.19
CA THR A 32 7.89 10.60 2.65
C THR A 32 6.70 11.55 2.75
N GLU A 33 5.65 11.14 3.46
CA GLU A 33 4.45 11.93 3.69
C GLU A 33 3.67 12.29 2.43
N GLU A 34 3.81 11.50 1.37
CA GLU A 34 3.01 11.65 0.15
C GLU A 34 1.80 10.72 0.25
N PHE A 35 0.88 11.06 1.14
CA PHE A 35 -0.18 10.14 1.57
C PHE A 35 -1.17 9.77 0.49
N ARG A 36 -1.51 10.67 -0.41
CA ARG A 36 -2.43 10.34 -1.51
C ARG A 36 -1.81 9.30 -2.44
N LYS A 37 -0.54 9.47 -2.75
CA LYS A 37 0.18 8.52 -3.59
C LYS A 37 0.36 7.18 -2.86
N SER A 38 0.61 7.25 -1.55
CA SER A 38 0.73 6.05 -0.72
C SER A 38 -0.58 5.26 -0.72
N ALA A 39 -1.70 5.93 -0.50
CA ALA A 39 -3.01 5.29 -0.49
C ALA A 39 -3.33 4.67 -1.84
N HIS A 40 -3.05 5.38 -2.93
CA HIS A 40 -3.28 4.87 -4.28
C HIS A 40 -2.46 3.61 -4.55
N ALA A 41 -1.17 3.64 -4.20
CA ALA A 41 -0.28 2.48 -4.39
C ALA A 41 -0.74 1.29 -3.55
N LEU A 42 -1.15 1.54 -2.31
CA LEU A 42 -1.61 0.47 -1.42
C LEU A 42 -2.89 -0.18 -1.95
N ARG A 43 -3.84 0.63 -2.41
CA ARG A 43 -5.06 0.10 -3.01
C ARG A 43 -4.75 -0.71 -4.25
N LYS A 44 -3.78 -0.27 -5.05
CA LYS A 44 -3.36 -0.99 -6.23
C LYS A 44 -2.76 -2.35 -5.85
N ALA A 45 -1.95 -2.39 -4.80
CA ALA A 45 -1.40 -3.65 -4.29
C ALA A 45 -2.52 -4.64 -3.95
N ILE A 46 -3.55 -4.16 -3.26
CA ILE A 46 -4.70 -4.99 -2.89
C ILE A 46 -5.44 -5.47 -4.13
N GLN A 47 -5.63 -4.60 -5.11
CA GLN A 47 -6.29 -4.97 -6.37
C GLN A 47 -5.52 -6.02 -7.15
N ARG A 48 -4.19 -6.03 -7.01
CA ARG A 48 -3.31 -7.00 -7.69
C ARG A 48 -3.13 -8.30 -6.90
N GLY A 49 -3.75 -8.42 -5.73
CA GLY A 49 -3.76 -9.67 -4.99
C GLY A 49 -3.05 -9.69 -3.65
N TYR A 50 -2.60 -8.52 -3.15
CA TYR A 50 -2.01 -8.47 -1.82
C TYR A 50 -3.05 -8.83 -0.77
N ARG A 51 -2.73 -9.81 0.07
CA ARG A 51 -3.70 -10.34 1.05
C ARG A 51 -3.14 -10.48 2.46
N ASP A 52 -1.87 -10.11 2.69
CA ASP A 52 -1.29 -10.17 4.04
C ASP A 52 -1.71 -8.94 4.84
N PHE A 53 -2.99 -8.88 5.19
CA PHE A 53 -3.57 -7.74 5.86
C PHE A 53 -3.10 -7.60 7.30
N ASP A 54 -2.75 -8.70 7.95
CA ASP A 54 -2.18 -8.64 9.30
C ASP A 54 -0.86 -7.89 9.30
N HIS A 55 0.00 -8.19 8.34
CA HIS A 55 1.27 -7.48 8.19
C HIS A 55 1.03 -6.00 7.86
N LEU A 56 0.11 -5.72 6.93
CA LEU A 56 -0.22 -4.36 6.51
C LEU A 56 -0.66 -3.50 7.71
N ARG A 57 -1.47 -4.06 8.60
CA ARG A 57 -1.99 -3.34 9.77
C ARG A 57 -0.93 -3.08 10.83
N ARG A 58 0.17 -3.84 10.81
CA ARG A 58 1.26 -3.72 11.79
C ARG A 58 2.54 -3.12 11.24
N ASP A 59 2.58 -2.87 9.93
CA ASP A 59 3.79 -2.37 9.28
C ASP A 59 4.07 -0.93 9.72
N ASN A 60 5.24 -0.72 10.34
CA ASN A 60 5.64 0.60 10.81
C ASN A 60 5.81 1.60 9.67
N ASP A 61 6.17 1.13 8.48
CA ASP A 61 6.34 2.01 7.33
C ASP A 61 5.02 2.63 6.89
N LEU A 62 3.90 1.96 7.15
CA LEU A 62 2.57 2.46 6.83
C LEU A 62 1.93 3.23 7.98
N GLU A 63 2.58 3.29 9.14
CA GLU A 63 2.04 4.01 10.30
C GLU A 63 1.65 5.45 9.98
N PRO A 64 2.49 6.25 9.28
CA PRO A 64 2.08 7.61 8.94
C PRO A 64 0.80 7.66 8.10
N LEU A 65 0.66 6.74 7.14
CA LEU A 65 -0.55 6.66 6.32
C LEU A 65 -1.77 6.28 7.16
N ARG A 66 -1.60 5.33 8.10
CA ARG A 66 -2.71 4.88 8.96
C ARG A 66 -3.26 6.00 9.85
N GLN A 67 -2.48 7.05 10.09
CA GLN A 67 -2.93 8.20 10.86
C GLN A 67 -3.78 9.19 10.05
N THR A 68 -3.96 8.93 8.76
CA THR A 68 -4.73 9.82 7.88
C THR A 68 -6.12 9.27 7.59
N ASP A 69 -7.02 10.18 7.18
CA ASP A 69 -8.37 9.79 6.78
C ASP A 69 -8.37 8.92 5.51
N LEU A 70 -7.32 9.02 4.71
CA LEU A 70 -7.19 8.23 3.47
C LEU A 70 -7.16 6.73 3.77
N TYR A 71 -6.60 6.34 4.90
CA TYR A 71 -6.51 4.93 5.28
C TYR A 71 -7.88 4.33 5.59
N ALA A 72 -8.84 5.13 6.04
CA ALA A 72 -10.17 4.63 6.40
C ALA A 72 -10.84 3.92 5.22
N ALA A 73 -10.71 4.47 4.01
CA ALA A 73 -11.27 3.85 2.81
C ALA A 73 -10.57 2.53 2.48
N ILE A 74 -9.26 2.47 2.71
CA ILE A 74 -8.47 1.24 2.48
C ILE A 74 -8.91 0.16 3.46
N GLU A 75 -9.07 0.51 4.74
CA GLU A 75 -9.49 -0.45 5.76
C GLU A 75 -10.87 -1.01 5.44
N GLN A 76 -11.76 -0.18 4.90
CA GLN A 76 -13.08 -0.64 4.48
C GLN A 76 -12.99 -1.66 3.34
N GLU A 77 -12.13 -1.41 2.35
CA GLU A 77 -11.90 -2.36 1.26
C GLU A 77 -11.35 -3.69 1.81
N ILE A 78 -10.42 -3.62 2.75
CA ILE A 78 -9.84 -4.82 3.37
C ILE A 78 -10.93 -5.61 4.09
N ALA A 79 -11.77 -4.94 4.85
CA ALA A 79 -12.85 -5.58 5.58
C ALA A 79 -13.83 -6.29 4.63
N GLU A 80 -14.14 -5.67 3.51
CA GLU A 80 -15.01 -6.26 2.49
C GLU A 80 -14.39 -7.52 1.90
N LEU A 81 -13.10 -7.49 1.61
CA LEU A 81 -12.38 -8.64 1.06
C LEU A 81 -12.28 -9.76 2.09
N GLU A 82 -12.06 -9.43 3.35
CA GLU A 82 -12.02 -10.44 4.42
C GLU A 82 -13.37 -11.12 4.59
N ALA A 83 -14.46 -10.37 4.42
CA ALA A 83 -15.81 -10.92 4.50
C ALA A 83 -16.11 -11.88 3.33
N GLU A 84 -15.53 -11.62 2.16
CA GLU A 84 -15.75 -12.46 0.97
C GLU A 84 -15.01 -13.79 1.03
N THR A 85 -13.97 -13.90 1.87
CA THR A 85 -13.13 -15.10 1.91
C THR A 85 -13.61 -16.17 2.88
N ASP A 86 -14.71 -15.98 3.50
CA ASP A 86 -15.29 -16.98 4.42
C ASP A 86 -15.96 -18.16 3.73
#